data_ba89563af5225b45506f5a95a834fd36
#
_entry.id   ba89563af5225b45506f5a95a834fd36
#
_cell.length_a   1.000
_cell.length_b   1.000
_cell.length_c   1.000
_cell.angle_alpha   90.00
_cell.angle_beta   90.00
_cell.angle_gamma   90.00
#
_symmetry.space_group_name_H-M   'P 1'
#
loop_
_entity.id
_entity.type
_entity.pdbx_description
1 polymer ?
#
loop_
_entity_poly.entity_id
_entity_poly.type
_entity_poly.pdbx_seq_one_letter_code
_entity_poly.pdbx_strand_id
1 'polypeptide(L)'
;MQQTESPILTVPATSTLSSPEVATSADLREDFLKALRCMILSRTLEEKLGSLYRAGGRIVGGVYLGRGQEAFSASAGINIRLGKDIYGPLIRDQAGRIAYGEPILDCVRTHLGAVTGPMRGRDGNIHRGRPQEGYMAMISHLGSLVSVVAGALFARRLRGTLGDCAGATSIGDGGTSTGAFHEGLNMAAVEKLPLVISVANNQFAYSTPTTRQYACEDLVDRARGYGAEGYSVDGTDLLACIATFKKAFARARAGHGPQMVVGRLLRLGGHGEHDDASYIPDTIKHQHEGRDCIEVAKKQALKLGWASETDLQTWEEEARREVDAAQAIASKEPAPDPYRETWRALSTHELIEGQHG
;
A
#
# COMPACT_ATOMS: atom_id res chain seq x y z
N MET A 1 -17.01 50.71 -28.55
CA MET A 1 -16.32 49.59 -27.87
C MET A 1 -17.39 48.75 -27.18
N GLN A 2 -17.83 47.67 -27.83
CA GLN A 2 -18.78 46.72 -27.27
C GLN A 2 -17.98 45.67 -26.50
N GLN A 3 -18.26 45.55 -25.21
CA GLN A 3 -17.75 44.47 -24.39
C GLN A 3 -18.53 43.20 -24.71
N THR A 4 -17.88 42.21 -25.27
CA THR A 4 -18.40 40.85 -25.43
C THR A 4 -18.23 40.10 -24.13
N GLU A 5 -19.34 39.88 -23.43
CA GLU A 5 -19.38 38.95 -22.29
C GLU A 5 -19.14 37.54 -22.76
N SER A 6 -18.11 36.87 -22.18
CA SER A 6 -17.86 35.45 -22.36
C SER A 6 -18.92 34.63 -21.60
N PRO A 7 -19.48 33.57 -22.19
CA PRO A 7 -20.48 32.75 -21.49
C PRO A 7 -19.84 31.99 -20.32
N ILE A 8 -20.43 32.19 -19.17
CA ILE A 8 -20.13 31.38 -17.97
C ILE A 8 -20.64 29.97 -18.23
N LEU A 9 -19.71 29.02 -18.38
CA LEU A 9 -20.02 27.60 -18.44
C LEU A 9 -20.60 27.15 -17.09
N THR A 10 -21.91 26.95 -17.05
CA THR A 10 -22.58 26.28 -15.94
C THR A 10 -22.14 24.83 -15.89
N VAL A 11 -21.39 24.49 -14.85
CA VAL A 11 -21.03 23.11 -14.50
C VAL A 11 -22.32 22.40 -14.04
N PRO A 12 -22.70 21.25 -14.63
CA PRO A 12 -23.86 20.52 -14.14
C PRO A 12 -23.61 20.00 -12.74
N ALA A 13 -24.66 20.13 -11.91
CA ALA A 13 -24.67 19.67 -10.53
C ALA A 13 -24.25 18.21 -10.37
N THR A 14 -23.43 17.99 -9.34
CA THR A 14 -22.96 16.72 -8.78
C THR A 14 -23.94 15.57 -9.00
N SER A 15 -23.55 14.60 -9.83
CA SER A 15 -24.08 13.25 -9.75
C SER A 15 -23.56 12.66 -8.45
N THR A 16 -24.45 12.44 -7.50
CA THR A 16 -24.21 11.57 -6.34
C THR A 16 -23.68 10.24 -6.86
N LEU A 17 -22.39 9.98 -6.65
CA LEU A 17 -21.78 8.70 -6.94
C LEU A 17 -22.44 7.68 -5.99
N SER A 18 -23.42 6.94 -6.53
CA SER A 18 -23.94 5.74 -5.86
C SER A 18 -22.75 4.86 -5.51
N SER A 19 -22.70 4.41 -4.26
CA SER A 19 -21.81 3.33 -3.85
C SER A 19 -21.89 2.22 -4.89
N PRO A 20 -20.79 1.67 -5.39
CA PRO A 20 -20.85 0.59 -6.34
C PRO A 20 -21.71 -0.52 -5.75
N GLU A 21 -22.75 -0.97 -6.46
CA GLU A 21 -23.46 -2.20 -6.09
C GLU A 21 -22.39 -3.27 -5.94
N VAL A 22 -22.16 -3.70 -4.70
CA VAL A 22 -21.18 -4.75 -4.40
C VAL A 22 -21.75 -6.03 -4.97
N ALA A 23 -21.23 -6.45 -6.12
CA ALA A 23 -21.55 -7.73 -6.68
C ALA A 23 -21.13 -8.80 -5.66
N THR A 24 -22.10 -9.42 -4.99
CA THR A 24 -21.91 -10.56 -4.07
C THR A 24 -21.67 -11.84 -4.86
N SER A 25 -20.94 -11.75 -5.98
CA SER A 25 -20.73 -12.88 -6.87
C SER A 25 -19.68 -13.83 -6.29
N ALA A 26 -19.78 -15.09 -6.65
CA ALA A 26 -18.79 -16.13 -6.36
C ALA A 26 -17.38 -15.71 -6.80
N ASP A 27 -17.28 -14.83 -7.81
CA ASP A 27 -16.05 -14.30 -8.37
C ASP A 27 -15.22 -13.46 -7.38
N LEU A 28 -15.85 -12.88 -6.35
CA LEU A 28 -15.16 -12.11 -5.33
C LEU A 28 -14.77 -12.98 -4.11
N ARG A 29 -15.32 -14.18 -3.97
CA ARG A 29 -15.07 -15.05 -2.82
C ARG A 29 -13.60 -15.44 -2.71
N GLU A 30 -13.00 -15.89 -3.81
CA GLU A 30 -11.60 -16.32 -3.83
C GLU A 30 -10.67 -15.17 -3.45
N ASP A 31 -10.86 -14.00 -4.08
CA ASP A 31 -10.08 -12.80 -3.79
C ASP A 31 -10.26 -12.35 -2.34
N PHE A 32 -11.49 -12.41 -1.82
CA PHE A 32 -11.79 -12.08 -0.45
C PHE A 32 -11.04 -12.99 0.54
N LEU A 33 -11.13 -14.30 0.35
CA LEU A 33 -10.46 -15.26 1.24
C LEU A 33 -8.94 -15.15 1.16
N LYS A 34 -8.39 -14.94 -0.04
CA LYS A 34 -6.97 -14.67 -0.24
C LYS A 34 -6.54 -13.40 0.51
N ALA A 35 -7.27 -12.31 0.32
CA ALA A 35 -6.96 -11.05 0.99
C ALA A 35 -7.08 -11.16 2.52
N LEU A 36 -8.12 -11.80 3.05
CA LEU A 36 -8.29 -12.00 4.49
C LEU A 36 -7.13 -12.79 5.11
N ARG A 37 -6.66 -13.86 4.45
CA ARG A 37 -5.47 -14.60 4.91
C ARG A 37 -4.22 -13.70 4.92
N CYS A 38 -4.02 -12.87 3.88
CA CYS A 38 -2.92 -11.92 3.83
C CYS A 38 -3.02 -10.87 4.96
N MET A 39 -4.22 -10.41 5.30
CA MET A 39 -4.45 -9.49 6.41
C MET A 39 -4.09 -10.11 7.76
N ILE A 40 -4.53 -11.35 8.01
CA ILE A 40 -4.21 -12.11 9.23
C ILE A 40 -2.71 -12.31 9.35
N LEU A 41 -2.05 -12.75 8.28
CA LEU A 41 -0.61 -12.96 8.24
C LEU A 41 0.16 -11.66 8.46
N SER A 42 -0.28 -10.55 7.83
CA SER A 42 0.30 -9.22 8.03
C SER A 42 0.22 -8.77 9.49
N ARG A 43 -0.95 -8.87 10.12
CA ARG A 43 -1.16 -8.49 11.51
C ARG A 43 -0.25 -9.30 12.43
N THR A 44 -0.19 -10.61 12.23
CA THR A 44 0.64 -11.52 13.02
C THR A 44 2.13 -11.19 12.89
N LEU A 45 2.59 -10.90 11.66
CA LEU A 45 3.97 -10.48 11.39
C LEU A 45 4.28 -9.14 12.06
N GLU A 46 3.42 -8.15 11.91
CA GLU A 46 3.61 -6.82 12.46
C GLU A 46 3.62 -6.83 14.00
N GLU A 47 2.75 -7.62 14.63
CA GLU A 47 2.74 -7.81 16.08
C GLU A 47 4.04 -8.45 16.58
N LYS A 48 4.57 -9.44 15.86
CA LYS A 48 5.88 -10.04 16.15
C LYS A 48 7.00 -9.02 16.04
N LEU A 49 7.03 -8.21 14.96
CA LEU A 49 8.04 -7.16 14.78
C LEU A 49 7.95 -6.09 15.86
N GLY A 50 6.75 -5.66 16.23
CA GLY A 50 6.54 -4.74 17.35
C GLY A 50 7.02 -5.31 18.68
N SER A 51 6.76 -6.59 18.95
CA SER A 51 7.25 -7.28 20.15
C SER A 51 8.78 -7.34 20.18
N LEU A 52 9.42 -7.67 19.05
CA LEU A 52 10.89 -7.71 18.95
C LEU A 52 11.51 -6.32 19.12
N TYR A 53 10.87 -5.27 18.63
CA TYR A 53 11.29 -3.88 18.82
C TYR A 53 11.23 -3.48 20.29
N ARG A 54 10.12 -3.74 20.98
CA ARG A 54 9.93 -3.41 22.39
C ARG A 54 10.86 -4.20 23.33
N ALA A 55 11.19 -5.43 22.95
CA ALA A 55 12.14 -6.26 23.71
C ALA A 55 13.59 -5.72 23.67
N GLY A 56 13.89 -4.82 22.74
CA GLY A 56 15.21 -4.21 22.56
C GLY A 56 16.23 -5.10 21.85
N GLY A 57 17.19 -4.48 21.22
CA GLY A 57 18.47 -5.08 20.85
C GLY A 57 18.64 -5.60 19.43
N ARG A 58 17.60 -5.97 18.67
CA ARG A 58 17.81 -6.53 17.31
C ARG A 58 17.29 -5.66 16.18
N ILE A 59 16.17 -4.99 16.36
CA ILE A 59 15.64 -4.10 15.33
C ILE A 59 16.24 -2.71 15.56
N VAL A 60 17.05 -2.26 14.60
CA VAL A 60 17.62 -0.91 14.57
C VAL A 60 16.73 -0.06 13.68
N GLY A 61 16.27 1.10 14.18
CA GLY A 61 15.34 1.98 13.48
C GLY A 61 13.88 1.77 13.91
N GLY A 62 12.95 2.41 13.22
CA GLY A 62 11.54 2.37 13.57
C GLY A 62 10.80 1.14 13.04
N VAL A 63 9.79 0.69 13.76
CA VAL A 63 8.79 -0.28 13.29
C VAL A 63 7.49 0.47 13.09
N TYR A 64 6.91 0.35 11.91
CA TYR A 64 5.72 1.08 11.50
C TYR A 64 4.66 0.08 11.03
N LEU A 65 3.53 0.05 11.72
CA LEU A 65 2.50 -0.95 11.51
C LEU A 65 1.37 -0.43 10.61
N GLY A 66 0.85 -1.29 9.76
CA GLY A 66 -0.32 -1.06 8.92
C GLY A 66 -1.65 -1.32 9.62
N ARG A 67 -1.66 -1.38 10.95
CA ARG A 67 -2.81 -1.76 11.75
C ARG A 67 -4.00 -0.84 11.50
N GLY A 68 -5.12 -1.42 11.07
CA GLY A 68 -6.36 -0.73 10.70
C GLY A 68 -6.51 -0.47 9.19
N GLN A 69 -5.44 -0.67 8.38
CA GLN A 69 -5.52 -0.47 6.93
C GLN A 69 -5.21 -1.73 6.10
N GLU A 70 -5.20 -2.90 6.75
CA GLU A 70 -4.85 -4.16 6.08
C GLU A 70 -5.84 -4.53 4.97
N ALA A 71 -7.15 -4.27 5.16
CA ALA A 71 -8.16 -4.55 4.13
C ALA A 71 -7.93 -3.72 2.87
N PHE A 72 -7.66 -2.44 3.02
CA PHE A 72 -7.38 -1.54 1.92
C PHE A 72 -6.08 -1.92 1.18
N SER A 73 -5.01 -2.18 1.94
CA SER A 73 -3.71 -2.56 1.41
C SER A 73 -3.73 -3.93 0.71
N ALA A 74 -4.31 -4.97 1.33
CA ALA A 74 -4.42 -6.30 0.74
C ALA A 74 -5.24 -6.28 -0.55
N SER A 75 -6.35 -5.50 -0.57
CA SER A 75 -7.19 -5.34 -1.76
C SER A 75 -6.45 -4.73 -2.95
N ALA A 76 -5.53 -3.80 -2.71
CA ALA A 76 -4.64 -3.31 -3.76
C ALA A 76 -3.68 -4.41 -4.22
N GLY A 77 -3.03 -5.09 -3.28
CA GLY A 77 -1.98 -6.09 -3.53
C GLY A 77 -2.44 -7.28 -4.37
N ILE A 78 -3.65 -7.83 -4.13
CA ILE A 78 -4.17 -8.98 -4.90
C ILE A 78 -4.44 -8.67 -6.38
N ASN A 79 -4.53 -7.38 -6.75
CA ASN A 79 -4.76 -6.94 -8.12
C ASN A 79 -3.47 -6.67 -8.90
N ILE A 80 -2.31 -6.75 -8.25
CA ILE A 80 -0.99 -6.51 -8.83
C ILE A 80 -0.36 -7.85 -9.22
N ARG A 81 0.13 -7.96 -10.45
CA ARG A 81 0.70 -9.19 -10.98
C ARG A 81 2.22 -9.19 -10.81
N LEU A 82 2.73 -10.11 -9.99
CA LEU A 82 4.16 -10.30 -9.72
C LEU A 82 4.93 -10.51 -11.04
N GLY A 83 6.06 -9.83 -11.20
CA GLY A 83 6.92 -9.92 -12.38
C GLY A 83 6.37 -9.24 -13.65
N LYS A 84 5.13 -8.77 -13.63
CA LYS A 84 4.49 -8.12 -14.78
C LYS A 84 4.18 -6.64 -14.54
N ASP A 85 3.51 -6.35 -13.44
CA ASP A 85 3.15 -5.00 -13.05
C ASP A 85 4.29 -4.32 -12.28
N ILE A 86 4.17 -3.01 -12.02
CA ILE A 86 5.12 -2.25 -11.23
C ILE A 86 4.45 -1.90 -9.91
N TYR A 87 5.08 -2.23 -8.79
CA TYR A 87 4.55 -1.96 -7.46
C TYR A 87 5.52 -1.13 -6.63
N GLY A 88 5.07 0.03 -6.15
CA GLY A 88 5.78 0.92 -5.25
C GLY A 88 5.00 1.13 -3.94
N PRO A 89 5.03 0.17 -2.99
CA PRO A 89 4.30 0.29 -1.73
C PRO A 89 4.99 1.19 -0.74
N LEU A 90 4.20 1.86 0.12
CA LEU A 90 4.69 2.55 1.29
C LEU A 90 4.86 1.61 2.49
N ILE A 91 5.31 2.21 3.59
CA ILE A 91 5.71 1.55 4.84
C ILE A 91 4.60 0.70 5.45
N ARG A 92 3.31 1.13 5.39
CA ARG A 92 2.18 0.46 6.03
C ARG A 92 1.46 -0.55 5.16
N ASP A 93 1.97 -0.81 3.95
CA ASP A 93 1.33 -1.73 3.00
C ASP A 93 1.79 -3.18 3.16
N GLN A 94 2.05 -3.63 4.39
CA GLN A 94 2.56 -4.98 4.62
C GLN A 94 1.57 -6.04 4.11
N ALA A 95 0.26 -5.86 4.33
CA ALA A 95 -0.76 -6.77 3.80
C ALA A 95 -0.79 -6.78 2.27
N GLY A 96 -0.61 -5.63 1.63
CA GLY A 96 -0.50 -5.50 0.18
C GLY A 96 0.77 -6.13 -0.38
N ARG A 97 1.90 -6.02 0.32
CA ARG A 97 3.17 -6.66 -0.04
C ARG A 97 3.05 -8.19 -0.01
N ILE A 98 2.44 -8.74 1.05
CA ILE A 98 2.15 -10.18 1.18
C ILE A 98 1.20 -10.62 0.06
N ALA A 99 0.14 -9.87 -0.19
CA ALA A 99 -0.84 -10.18 -1.23
C ALA A 99 -0.24 -10.14 -2.65
N TYR A 100 0.74 -9.26 -2.88
CA TYR A 100 1.54 -9.19 -4.10
C TYR A 100 2.48 -10.39 -4.25
N GLY A 101 2.91 -11.02 -3.14
CA GLY A 101 3.80 -12.18 -3.14
C GLY A 101 5.16 -11.96 -2.48
N GLU A 102 5.32 -10.91 -1.66
CA GLU A 102 6.54 -10.73 -0.87
C GLU A 102 6.68 -11.85 0.18
N PRO A 103 7.80 -12.58 0.21
CA PRO A 103 8.04 -13.58 1.24
C PRO A 103 8.16 -12.95 2.64
N ILE A 104 7.50 -13.54 3.63
CA ILE A 104 7.60 -13.11 5.04
C ILE A 104 9.04 -13.06 5.52
N LEU A 105 9.84 -14.03 5.11
CA LEU A 105 11.25 -14.13 5.48
C LEU A 105 12.06 -12.92 5.04
N ASP A 106 11.78 -12.34 3.87
CA ASP A 106 12.46 -11.13 3.39
C ASP A 106 12.15 -9.90 4.25
N CYS A 107 10.90 -9.79 4.70
CA CYS A 107 10.49 -8.75 5.63
C CYS A 107 11.25 -8.88 6.96
N VAL A 108 11.27 -10.07 7.54
CA VAL A 108 11.94 -10.32 8.82
C VAL A 108 13.46 -10.12 8.70
N ARG A 109 14.09 -10.62 7.63
CA ARG A 109 15.52 -10.40 7.34
C ARG A 109 15.88 -8.94 7.26
N THR A 110 15.03 -8.14 6.59
CA THR A 110 15.25 -6.70 6.47
C THR A 110 15.21 -6.01 7.83
N HIS A 111 14.19 -6.33 8.66
CA HIS A 111 14.08 -5.75 10.00
C HIS A 111 15.21 -6.17 10.95
N LEU A 112 15.72 -7.39 10.80
CA LEU A 112 16.82 -7.89 11.63
C LEU A 112 18.22 -7.56 11.06
N GLY A 113 18.29 -6.88 9.91
CA GLY A 113 19.55 -6.49 9.28
C GLY A 113 20.37 -7.68 8.78
N ALA A 114 19.73 -8.79 8.37
CA ALA A 114 20.41 -9.98 7.88
C ALA A 114 21.04 -9.75 6.50
N VAL A 115 22.30 -10.20 6.34
CA VAL A 115 23.05 -10.09 5.06
C VAL A 115 22.40 -10.89 3.93
N THR A 116 21.64 -11.92 4.26
CA THR A 116 20.88 -12.78 3.35
C THR A 116 19.56 -12.17 2.87
N GLY A 117 19.15 -11.05 3.47
CA GLY A 117 17.94 -10.34 3.07
C GLY A 117 18.11 -9.55 1.76
N PRO A 118 17.01 -9.09 1.15
CA PRO A 118 17.04 -8.39 -0.14
C PRO A 118 17.89 -7.12 -0.12
N MET A 119 18.03 -6.48 1.04
CA MET A 119 18.85 -5.28 1.24
C MET A 119 20.24 -5.60 1.80
N ARG A 120 20.60 -6.87 1.96
CA ARG A 120 21.90 -7.33 2.48
C ARG A 120 22.28 -6.71 3.83
N GLY A 121 21.28 -6.36 4.66
CA GLY A 121 21.47 -5.70 5.94
C GLY A 121 21.99 -4.25 5.87
N ARG A 122 22.01 -3.64 4.68
CA ARG A 122 22.52 -2.27 4.47
C ARG A 122 21.51 -1.19 4.78
N ASP A 123 20.24 -1.52 4.71
CA ASP A 123 19.13 -0.64 5.04
C ASP A 123 18.25 -1.29 6.08
N GLY A 124 17.80 -0.49 7.02
CA GLY A 124 16.92 -0.98 8.09
C GLY A 124 15.47 -1.07 7.61
N ASN A 125 14.81 -2.05 8.09
CA ASN A 125 13.40 -2.27 8.28
C ASN A 125 12.39 -2.08 7.10
N ILE A 126 12.43 -0.99 6.30
CA ILE A 126 11.32 -0.68 5.39
C ILE A 126 11.67 -0.50 3.91
N HIS A 127 12.90 -0.14 3.60
CA HIS A 127 13.34 0.22 2.24
C HIS A 127 13.75 -1.00 1.42
N ARG A 128 12.90 -2.00 1.36
CA ARG A 128 13.16 -3.21 0.59
C ARG A 128 12.37 -3.25 -0.71
N GLY A 129 12.92 -3.91 -1.70
CA GLY A 129 12.31 -4.09 -3.00
C GLY A 129 13.06 -5.12 -3.84
N ARG A 130 12.47 -5.46 -4.98
CA ARG A 130 13.02 -6.33 -6.02
C ARG A 130 12.71 -5.71 -7.39
N PRO A 131 13.46 -4.67 -7.81
CA PRO A 131 13.14 -3.88 -9.00
C PRO A 131 13.04 -4.70 -10.28
N GLN A 132 13.80 -5.80 -10.40
CA GLN A 132 13.73 -6.74 -11.54
C GLN A 132 12.37 -7.43 -11.65
N GLU A 133 11.69 -7.66 -10.52
CA GLU A 133 10.34 -8.21 -10.46
C GLU A 133 9.25 -7.12 -10.56
N GLY A 134 9.64 -5.86 -10.78
CA GLY A 134 8.74 -4.71 -10.76
C GLY A 134 8.41 -4.20 -9.37
N TYR A 135 9.04 -4.74 -8.32
CA TYR A 135 8.81 -4.34 -6.93
C TYR A 135 9.82 -3.27 -6.50
N MET A 136 9.36 -2.01 -6.47
CA MET A 136 10.20 -0.87 -6.11
C MET A 136 10.38 -0.77 -4.59
N ALA A 137 11.60 -0.46 -4.17
CA ALA A 137 11.85 -0.16 -2.76
C ALA A 137 11.09 1.09 -2.33
N MET A 138 10.58 1.08 -1.09
CA MET A 138 9.99 2.27 -0.49
C MET A 138 11.00 3.42 -0.46
N ILE A 139 10.51 4.64 -0.63
CA ILE A 139 11.29 5.88 -0.56
C ILE A 139 10.75 6.73 0.58
N SER A 140 11.63 7.19 1.49
CA SER A 140 11.25 8.01 2.64
C SER A 140 10.75 9.41 2.26
N HIS A 141 11.08 9.91 1.08
CA HIS A 141 10.50 11.13 0.52
C HIS A 141 9.07 10.83 0.06
N LEU A 142 8.10 11.15 0.92
CA LEU A 142 6.69 10.87 0.68
C LEU A 142 6.22 11.53 -0.63
N GLY A 143 5.42 10.80 -1.41
CA GLY A 143 4.98 11.24 -2.73
C GLY A 143 5.89 10.83 -3.90
N SER A 144 7.20 10.65 -3.68
CA SER A 144 8.17 10.36 -4.75
C SER A 144 7.92 9.02 -5.46
N LEU A 145 7.35 8.03 -4.78
CA LEU A 145 6.99 6.75 -5.42
C LEU A 145 5.96 6.92 -6.54
N VAL A 146 5.10 7.95 -6.48
CA VAL A 146 4.16 8.25 -7.58
C VAL A 146 4.95 8.56 -8.85
N SER A 147 5.94 9.45 -8.75
CA SER A 147 6.82 9.81 -9.88
C SER A 147 7.68 8.64 -10.35
N VAL A 148 8.20 7.83 -9.42
CA VAL A 148 9.06 6.68 -9.74
C VAL A 148 8.27 5.61 -10.51
N VAL A 149 7.08 5.24 -10.04
CA VAL A 149 6.23 4.26 -10.73
C VAL A 149 5.72 4.81 -12.06
N ALA A 150 5.33 6.09 -12.12
CA ALA A 150 4.95 6.76 -13.36
C ALA A 150 6.11 6.75 -14.37
N GLY A 151 7.32 7.10 -13.95
CA GLY A 151 8.52 7.08 -14.78
C GLY A 151 8.85 5.67 -15.31
N ALA A 152 8.71 4.66 -14.49
CA ALA A 152 8.93 3.27 -14.90
C ALA A 152 7.90 2.79 -15.93
N LEU A 153 6.62 3.16 -15.77
CA LEU A 153 5.57 2.90 -16.77
C LEU A 153 5.86 3.65 -18.08
N PHE A 154 6.25 4.92 -17.98
CA PHE A 154 6.62 5.73 -19.12
C PHE A 154 7.82 5.15 -19.89
N ALA A 155 8.85 4.70 -19.17
CA ALA A 155 10.01 4.04 -19.76
C ALA A 155 9.63 2.73 -20.48
N ARG A 156 8.74 1.90 -19.91
CA ARG A 156 8.20 0.71 -20.59
C ARG A 156 7.44 1.07 -21.86
N ARG A 157 6.66 2.15 -21.83
CA ARG A 157 5.93 2.64 -23.02
C ARG A 157 6.89 3.06 -24.13
N LEU A 158 7.92 3.85 -23.82
CA LEU A 158 8.94 4.28 -24.78
C LEU A 158 9.72 3.11 -25.40
N ARG A 159 9.92 2.04 -24.63
CA ARG A 159 10.56 0.80 -25.09
C ARG A 159 9.61 -0.14 -25.83
N GLY A 160 8.32 0.15 -25.94
CA GLY A 160 7.33 -0.74 -26.53
C GLY A 160 7.01 -1.98 -25.68
N THR A 161 7.38 -1.99 -24.40
CA THR A 161 7.22 -3.15 -23.48
C THR A 161 6.14 -2.95 -22.44
N LEU A 162 5.33 -1.91 -22.53
CA LEU A 162 4.26 -1.63 -21.58
C LEU A 162 3.17 -2.72 -21.59
N GLY A 163 2.69 -3.11 -22.79
CA GLY A 163 1.59 -4.07 -22.93
C GLY A 163 0.38 -3.72 -22.05
N ASP A 164 -0.13 -4.72 -21.32
CA ASP A 164 -1.20 -4.57 -20.33
C ASP A 164 -0.67 -4.40 -18.88
N CYS A 165 0.59 -3.99 -18.73
CA CYS A 165 1.19 -3.67 -17.43
C CYS A 165 0.43 -2.50 -16.77
N ALA A 166 0.19 -2.61 -15.47
CA ALA A 166 -0.23 -1.49 -14.63
C ALA A 166 0.86 -1.17 -13.61
N GLY A 167 0.88 0.09 -13.16
CA GLY A 167 1.64 0.49 -11.97
C GLY A 167 0.71 0.65 -10.79
N ALA A 168 1.19 0.35 -9.61
CA ALA A 168 0.51 0.61 -8.36
C ALA A 168 1.47 1.27 -7.37
N THR A 169 0.99 2.29 -6.67
CA THR A 169 1.72 2.92 -5.57
C THR A 169 0.76 3.34 -4.49
N SER A 170 1.26 3.49 -3.29
CA SER A 170 0.45 3.93 -2.15
C SER A 170 0.98 5.19 -1.52
N ILE A 171 0.09 5.93 -0.86
CA ILE A 171 0.41 7.15 -0.14
C ILE A 171 -0.59 7.34 1.01
N GLY A 172 -0.17 7.97 2.09
CA GLY A 172 -1.07 8.42 3.15
C GLY A 172 -1.67 9.80 2.84
N ASP A 173 -2.70 10.17 3.57
CA ASP A 173 -3.37 11.46 3.51
C ASP A 173 -2.38 12.64 3.51
N GLY A 174 -1.48 12.72 4.50
CA GLY A 174 -0.48 13.79 4.58
C GLY A 174 0.49 13.84 3.41
N GLY A 175 0.87 12.68 2.89
CA GLY A 175 1.75 12.57 1.74
C GLY A 175 1.18 13.21 0.47
N THR A 176 -0.15 13.23 0.33
CA THR A 176 -0.83 13.84 -0.83
C THR A 176 -0.69 15.36 -0.89
N SER A 177 -0.16 16.00 0.15
CA SER A 177 0.13 17.45 0.19
C SER A 177 1.57 17.79 -0.19
N THR A 178 2.38 16.81 -0.58
CA THR A 178 3.75 17.03 -1.04
C THR A 178 3.81 17.41 -2.52
N GLY A 179 4.80 18.25 -2.91
CA GLY A 179 5.03 18.58 -4.32
C GLY A 179 5.23 17.35 -5.20
N ALA A 180 5.99 16.38 -4.72
CA ALA A 180 6.27 15.13 -5.46
C ALA A 180 5.00 14.34 -5.82
N PHE A 181 3.98 14.31 -4.94
CA PHE A 181 2.68 13.72 -5.26
C PHE A 181 2.01 14.46 -6.41
N HIS A 182 1.94 15.79 -6.33
CA HIS A 182 1.25 16.62 -7.32
C HIS A 182 1.92 16.54 -8.69
N GLU A 183 3.24 16.61 -8.74
CA GLU A 183 4.03 16.51 -9.98
C GLU A 183 3.90 15.12 -10.61
N GLY A 184 4.01 14.05 -9.80
CA GLY A 184 3.90 12.68 -10.27
C GLY A 184 2.50 12.34 -10.79
N LEU A 185 1.44 12.76 -10.10
CA LEU A 185 0.06 12.57 -10.54
C LEU A 185 -0.23 13.35 -11.82
N ASN A 186 0.24 14.61 -11.91
CA ASN A 186 0.08 15.42 -13.12
C ASN A 186 0.77 14.77 -14.33
N MET A 187 2.03 14.32 -14.18
CA MET A 187 2.73 13.59 -15.22
C MET A 187 1.95 12.34 -15.66
N ALA A 188 1.51 11.53 -14.70
CA ALA A 188 0.76 10.31 -15.00
C ALA A 188 -0.55 10.59 -15.74
N ALA A 189 -1.23 11.69 -15.40
CA ALA A 189 -2.48 12.10 -16.03
C ALA A 189 -2.28 12.62 -17.48
N VAL A 190 -1.30 13.52 -17.67
CA VAL A 190 -0.95 14.05 -19.00
C VAL A 190 -0.57 12.91 -19.94
N GLU A 191 0.24 11.97 -19.46
CA GLU A 191 0.71 10.83 -20.22
C GLU A 191 -0.27 9.65 -20.24
N LYS A 192 -1.44 9.76 -19.60
CA LYS A 192 -2.44 8.68 -19.48
C LYS A 192 -1.82 7.33 -19.11
N LEU A 193 -0.92 7.34 -18.12
CA LEU A 193 -0.24 6.14 -17.68
C LEU A 193 -1.19 5.22 -16.91
N PRO A 194 -1.08 3.89 -17.04
CA PRO A 194 -1.93 2.93 -16.35
C PRO A 194 -1.49 2.81 -14.86
N LEU A 195 -1.65 3.87 -14.09
CA LEU A 195 -1.22 3.99 -12.70
C LEU A 195 -2.43 3.93 -11.76
N VAL A 196 -2.38 3.07 -10.74
CA VAL A 196 -3.33 3.05 -9.62
C VAL A 196 -2.63 3.60 -8.39
N ILE A 197 -3.20 4.64 -7.80
CA ILE A 197 -2.70 5.26 -6.57
C ILE A 197 -3.66 4.93 -5.44
N SER A 198 -3.22 4.15 -4.46
CA SER A 198 -3.96 3.88 -3.24
C SER A 198 -3.64 4.94 -2.18
N VAL A 199 -4.65 5.71 -1.77
CA VAL A 199 -4.51 6.76 -0.76
C VAL A 199 -5.17 6.29 0.53
N ALA A 200 -4.36 5.92 1.52
CA ALA A 200 -4.87 5.59 2.84
C ALA A 200 -5.16 6.88 3.63
N ASN A 201 -6.42 7.34 3.58
CA ASN A 201 -6.87 8.44 4.42
C ASN A 201 -7.10 7.92 5.85
N ASN A 202 -6.00 7.77 6.58
CA ASN A 202 -5.98 7.18 7.92
C ASN A 202 -6.07 8.22 9.04
N GLN A 203 -6.54 9.41 8.71
CA GLN A 203 -6.92 10.55 9.56
C GLN A 203 -5.75 11.34 10.16
N PHE A 204 -4.53 10.82 10.15
CA PHE A 204 -3.38 11.48 10.77
C PHE A 204 -2.08 11.33 9.98
N ALA A 205 -1.46 12.45 9.62
CA ALA A 205 -0.07 12.49 9.19
C ALA A 205 0.83 12.68 10.42
N TYR A 206 1.40 11.61 10.94
CA TYR A 206 1.96 11.55 12.30
C TYR A 206 0.87 11.96 13.30
N SER A 207 0.98 13.13 13.94
CA SER A 207 -0.01 13.73 14.84
C SER A 207 -0.88 14.81 14.19
N THR A 208 -0.64 15.16 12.91
CA THR A 208 -1.41 16.19 12.21
C THR A 208 -2.72 15.62 11.68
N PRO A 209 -3.89 16.11 12.17
CA PRO A 209 -5.19 15.63 11.70
C PRO A 209 -5.49 16.11 10.27
N THR A 210 -6.39 15.43 9.56
CA THR A 210 -6.79 15.74 8.18
C THR A 210 -7.27 17.18 8.00
N THR A 211 -7.91 17.76 9.00
CA THR A 211 -8.35 19.17 9.01
C THR A 211 -7.23 20.20 8.88
N ARG A 212 -5.98 19.78 9.05
CA ARG A 212 -4.76 20.60 8.91
C ARG A 212 -3.89 20.18 7.71
N GLN A 213 -4.37 19.22 6.90
CA GLN A 213 -3.60 18.69 5.77
C GLN A 213 -4.15 19.16 4.42
N TYR A 214 -5.47 19.27 4.28
CA TYR A 214 -6.13 19.67 3.04
C TYR A 214 -7.45 20.39 3.32
N ALA A 215 -7.93 21.17 2.35
CA ALA A 215 -9.14 21.99 2.46
C ALA A 215 -10.34 21.44 1.65
N CYS A 216 -10.13 20.46 0.74
CA CYS A 216 -11.22 19.82 0.02
C CYS A 216 -12.05 18.97 0.99
N GLU A 217 -13.34 18.81 0.68
CA GLU A 217 -14.26 18.05 1.52
C GLU A 217 -13.90 16.55 1.53
N ASP A 218 -13.67 15.97 0.36
CA ASP A 218 -13.13 14.62 0.23
C ASP A 218 -11.80 14.67 -0.53
N LEU A 219 -10.81 13.92 -0.02
CA LEU A 219 -9.48 13.88 -0.62
C LEU A 219 -9.50 13.36 -2.06
N VAL A 220 -10.51 12.57 -2.43
CA VAL A 220 -10.73 12.07 -3.80
C VAL A 220 -10.95 13.20 -4.81
N ASP A 221 -11.40 14.39 -4.39
CA ASP A 221 -11.61 15.54 -5.28
C ASP A 221 -10.32 16.01 -5.95
N ARG A 222 -9.17 15.74 -5.33
CA ARG A 222 -7.87 16.01 -5.94
C ARG A 222 -7.68 15.28 -7.27
N ALA A 223 -8.17 14.06 -7.42
CA ALA A 223 -8.06 13.31 -8.67
C ALA A 223 -8.68 14.07 -9.85
N ARG A 224 -9.85 14.65 -9.61
CA ARG A 224 -10.60 15.41 -10.62
C ARG A 224 -9.82 16.62 -11.12
N GLY A 225 -9.09 17.30 -10.25
CA GLY A 225 -8.25 18.45 -10.61
C GLY A 225 -7.11 18.13 -11.59
N TYR A 226 -6.70 16.85 -11.68
CA TYR A 226 -5.68 16.36 -12.61
C TYR A 226 -6.27 15.63 -13.84
N GLY A 227 -7.58 15.53 -13.96
CA GLY A 227 -8.20 14.70 -14.99
C GLY A 227 -8.02 13.19 -14.75
N ALA A 228 -7.69 12.79 -13.52
CA ALA A 228 -7.63 11.40 -13.08
C ALA A 228 -9.02 10.95 -12.59
N GLU A 229 -9.27 9.65 -12.68
CA GLU A 229 -10.49 9.07 -12.10
C GLU A 229 -10.29 8.78 -10.61
N GLY A 230 -11.25 9.17 -9.78
CA GLY A 230 -11.19 9.03 -8.32
C GLY A 230 -12.31 8.15 -7.78
N TYR A 231 -12.00 7.37 -6.73
CA TYR A 231 -12.92 6.52 -5.99
C TYR A 231 -12.74 6.75 -4.50
N SER A 232 -13.83 6.98 -3.78
CA SER A 232 -13.86 6.98 -2.32
C SER A 232 -14.47 5.66 -1.85
N VAL A 233 -13.84 4.98 -0.89
CA VAL A 233 -14.28 3.69 -0.38
C VAL A 233 -14.10 3.62 1.13
N ASP A 234 -14.98 2.86 1.80
CA ASP A 234 -14.76 2.45 3.18
C ASP A 234 -13.55 1.53 3.27
N GLY A 235 -12.41 2.05 3.74
CA GLY A 235 -11.16 1.31 3.83
C GLY A 235 -11.17 0.18 4.88
N THR A 236 -12.24 0.09 5.69
CA THR A 236 -12.42 -0.99 6.67
C THR A 236 -13.26 -2.15 6.14
N ASP A 237 -13.93 -1.98 4.98
CA ASP A 237 -14.73 -3.02 4.32
C ASP A 237 -13.92 -3.70 3.22
N LEU A 238 -13.51 -4.96 3.48
CA LEU A 238 -12.67 -5.73 2.56
C LEU A 238 -13.34 -5.95 1.21
N LEU A 239 -14.65 -6.27 1.21
CA LEU A 239 -15.36 -6.58 -0.04
C LEU A 239 -15.51 -5.33 -0.92
N ALA A 240 -15.86 -4.19 -0.31
CA ALA A 240 -15.93 -2.91 -0.99
C ALA A 240 -14.56 -2.47 -1.55
N CYS A 241 -13.48 -2.64 -0.78
CA CYS A 241 -12.13 -2.37 -1.23
C CYS A 241 -11.74 -3.23 -2.44
N ILE A 242 -11.96 -4.55 -2.39
CA ILE A 242 -11.65 -5.45 -3.50
C ILE A 242 -12.39 -5.03 -4.78
N ALA A 243 -13.70 -4.79 -4.70
CA ALA A 243 -14.51 -4.38 -5.85
C ALA A 243 -14.00 -3.07 -6.46
N THR A 244 -13.64 -2.10 -5.61
CA THR A 244 -13.13 -0.80 -6.04
C THR A 244 -11.77 -0.93 -6.72
N PHE A 245 -10.82 -1.66 -6.15
CA PHE A 245 -9.51 -1.87 -6.76
C PHE A 245 -9.58 -2.68 -8.05
N LYS A 246 -10.41 -3.73 -8.12
CA LYS A 246 -10.64 -4.46 -9.38
C LYS A 246 -11.08 -3.51 -10.49
N LYS A 247 -12.04 -2.63 -10.22
CA LYS A 247 -12.50 -1.62 -11.18
C LYS A 247 -11.37 -0.65 -11.56
N ALA A 248 -10.64 -0.12 -10.59
CA ALA A 248 -9.55 0.83 -10.84
C ALA A 248 -8.45 0.21 -11.71
N PHE A 249 -7.99 -1.00 -11.39
CA PHE A 249 -6.97 -1.70 -12.18
C PHE A 249 -7.46 -2.05 -13.60
N ALA A 250 -8.72 -2.48 -13.75
CA ALA A 250 -9.30 -2.77 -15.06
C ALA A 250 -9.31 -1.51 -15.93
N ARG A 251 -9.72 -0.37 -15.38
CA ARG A 251 -9.74 0.91 -16.13
C ARG A 251 -8.33 1.42 -16.44
N ALA A 252 -7.40 1.33 -15.51
CA ALA A 252 -6.01 1.70 -15.77
C ALA A 252 -5.43 0.90 -16.93
N ARG A 253 -5.59 -0.44 -16.92
CA ARG A 253 -5.13 -1.33 -18.00
C ARG A 253 -5.83 -1.08 -19.32
N ALA A 254 -7.08 -0.62 -19.30
CA ALA A 254 -7.83 -0.23 -20.49
C ALA A 254 -7.41 1.14 -21.05
N GLY A 255 -6.38 1.80 -20.49
CA GLY A 255 -5.84 3.06 -21.00
C GLY A 255 -6.59 4.32 -20.57
N HIS A 256 -7.43 4.24 -19.54
CA HIS A 256 -8.15 5.42 -19.01
C HIS A 256 -7.29 6.34 -18.13
N GLY A 257 -5.96 6.16 -18.12
CA GLY A 257 -5.05 6.97 -17.33
C GLY A 257 -5.04 6.60 -15.85
N PRO A 258 -4.50 7.48 -14.98
CA PRO A 258 -4.34 7.19 -13.57
C PRO A 258 -5.68 7.09 -12.85
N GLN A 259 -5.74 6.17 -11.89
CA GLN A 259 -6.88 5.90 -11.04
C GLN A 259 -6.46 6.16 -9.59
N MET A 260 -7.19 6.97 -8.86
CA MET A 260 -6.91 7.28 -7.45
C MET A 260 -8.00 6.69 -6.56
N VAL A 261 -7.64 5.74 -5.72
CA VAL A 261 -8.55 5.12 -4.75
C VAL A 261 -8.23 5.66 -3.37
N VAL A 262 -9.21 6.31 -2.75
CA VAL A 262 -9.10 6.88 -1.39
C VAL A 262 -9.87 6.00 -0.42
N GLY A 263 -9.17 5.31 0.48
CA GLY A 263 -9.76 4.51 1.55
C GLY A 263 -9.92 5.34 2.82
N ARG A 264 -11.15 5.51 3.29
CA ARG A 264 -11.42 6.13 4.60
C ARG A 264 -11.31 5.08 5.70
N LEU A 265 -10.41 5.28 6.63
CA LEU A 265 -10.11 4.37 7.74
C LEU A 265 -9.37 5.14 8.84
N LEU A 266 -9.07 4.49 9.95
CA LEU A 266 -8.23 5.05 11.01
C LEU A 266 -6.98 4.18 11.18
N ARG A 267 -5.83 4.81 11.36
CA ARG A 267 -4.65 4.14 11.89
C ARG A 267 -4.88 3.78 13.35
N LEU A 268 -4.95 2.47 13.66
CA LEU A 268 -5.29 1.97 15.00
C LEU A 268 -4.09 1.93 15.97
N GLY A 269 -2.97 2.51 15.59
CA GLY A 269 -1.76 2.59 16.41
C GLY A 269 -1.06 3.92 16.23
N GLY A 270 0.10 4.09 16.85
CA GLY A 270 0.97 5.24 16.70
C GLY A 270 1.56 5.36 15.29
N HIS A 271 2.29 6.45 15.05
CA HIS A 271 3.01 6.61 13.79
C HIS A 271 4.06 5.50 13.61
N GLY A 272 4.73 5.11 14.69
CA GLY A 272 5.61 3.95 14.80
C GLY A 272 5.44 3.34 16.18
N GLU A 273 6.10 2.22 16.45
CA GLU A 273 6.05 1.53 17.77
C GLU A 273 6.57 2.35 18.95
N HIS A 274 7.28 3.43 18.67
CA HIS A 274 7.75 4.41 19.66
C HIS A 274 6.70 5.47 20.03
N ASP A 275 5.57 5.50 19.34
CA ASP A 275 4.53 6.53 19.44
C ASP A 275 3.29 5.95 20.11
N ASP A 276 2.86 6.56 21.20
CA ASP A 276 1.73 6.12 22.03
C ASP A 276 0.34 6.46 21.44
N ALA A 277 0.30 7.21 20.34
CA ALA A 277 -0.93 7.66 19.69
C ALA A 277 -1.89 8.48 20.60
N SER A 278 -1.38 9.13 21.63
CA SER A 278 -2.17 9.91 22.59
C SER A 278 -2.90 11.10 21.95
N TYR A 279 -2.45 11.55 20.79
CA TYR A 279 -3.10 12.61 19.98
C TYR A 279 -4.35 12.14 19.22
N ILE A 280 -4.62 10.83 19.14
CA ILE A 280 -5.84 10.31 18.49
C ILE A 280 -6.99 10.33 19.50
N PRO A 281 -8.02 11.16 19.31
CA PRO A 281 -9.14 11.23 20.24
C PRO A 281 -9.89 9.89 20.31
N ASP A 282 -10.33 9.50 21.51
CA ASP A 282 -11.11 8.27 21.70
C ASP A 282 -12.43 8.30 20.92
N THR A 283 -13.00 9.48 20.73
CA THR A 283 -14.21 9.66 19.92
C THR A 283 -14.04 9.12 18.49
N ILE A 284 -12.88 9.35 17.86
CA ILE A 284 -12.60 8.85 16.49
C ILE A 284 -12.36 7.35 16.50
N LYS A 285 -11.69 6.81 17.53
CA LYS A 285 -11.45 5.36 17.67
C LYS A 285 -12.73 4.54 17.72
N HIS A 286 -13.82 5.13 18.24
CA HIS A 286 -15.12 4.47 18.36
C HIS A 286 -16.09 4.79 17.20
N GLN A 287 -15.65 5.58 16.22
CA GLN A 287 -16.42 5.84 14.99
C GLN A 287 -16.23 4.72 13.96
N HIS A 288 -16.94 4.86 12.85
CA HIS A 288 -16.94 3.87 11.77
C HIS A 288 -15.51 3.59 11.22
N GLU A 289 -14.72 4.62 11.02
CA GLU A 289 -13.33 4.53 10.53
C GLU A 289 -12.40 3.83 11.52
N GLY A 290 -12.72 3.85 12.82
CA GLY A 290 -11.95 3.21 13.89
C GLY A 290 -12.19 1.70 14.04
N ARG A 291 -13.02 1.08 13.19
CA ARG A 291 -13.26 -0.37 13.23
C ARG A 291 -11.99 -1.13 12.84
N ASP A 292 -11.75 -2.25 13.51
CA ASP A 292 -10.71 -3.18 13.07
C ASP A 292 -11.16 -3.92 11.81
N CYS A 293 -10.49 -3.64 10.69
CA CYS A 293 -10.86 -4.18 9.39
C CYS A 293 -10.74 -5.71 9.31
N ILE A 294 -9.89 -6.35 10.12
CA ILE A 294 -9.78 -7.81 10.19
C ILE A 294 -11.03 -8.39 10.85
N GLU A 295 -11.46 -7.80 11.95
CA GLU A 295 -12.69 -8.25 12.63
C GLU A 295 -13.94 -8.01 11.78
N VAL A 296 -13.97 -6.91 11.01
CA VAL A 296 -15.04 -6.67 10.03
C VAL A 296 -15.04 -7.77 8.97
N ALA A 297 -13.88 -8.07 8.39
CA ALA A 297 -13.75 -9.09 7.33
C ALA A 297 -14.06 -10.50 7.83
N LYS A 298 -13.63 -10.89 9.04
CA LYS A 298 -13.99 -12.18 9.65
C LYS A 298 -15.51 -12.31 9.80
N LYS A 299 -16.19 -11.29 10.34
CA LYS A 299 -17.65 -11.27 10.46
C LYS A 299 -18.34 -11.35 9.09
N GLN A 300 -17.81 -10.68 8.06
CA GLN A 300 -18.33 -10.79 6.69
C GLN A 300 -18.17 -12.22 6.16
N ALA A 301 -17.00 -12.85 6.33
CA ALA A 301 -16.74 -14.22 5.89
C ALA A 301 -17.72 -15.23 6.50
N LEU A 302 -17.94 -15.15 7.81
CA LEU A 302 -18.87 -16.00 8.55
C LEU A 302 -20.32 -15.77 8.07
N LYS A 303 -20.76 -14.51 7.97
CA LYS A 303 -22.11 -14.14 7.54
C LYS A 303 -22.42 -14.63 6.12
N LEU A 304 -21.42 -14.58 5.23
CA LEU A 304 -21.54 -15.03 3.84
C LEU A 304 -21.38 -16.56 3.69
N GLY A 305 -21.06 -17.28 4.76
CA GLY A 305 -20.75 -18.71 4.72
C GLY A 305 -19.50 -19.05 3.88
N TRP A 306 -18.58 -18.10 3.75
CA TRP A 306 -17.34 -18.28 2.98
C TRP A 306 -16.22 -18.91 3.80
N ALA A 307 -16.27 -18.76 5.11
CA ALA A 307 -15.40 -19.42 6.08
C ALA A 307 -16.18 -19.81 7.34
N SER A 308 -15.69 -20.79 8.07
CA SER A 308 -16.14 -21.16 9.41
C SER A 308 -15.22 -20.56 10.49
N GLU A 309 -15.67 -20.60 11.75
CA GLU A 309 -14.79 -20.22 12.89
C GLU A 309 -13.53 -21.10 12.95
N THR A 310 -13.66 -22.39 12.61
CA THR A 310 -12.52 -23.31 12.54
C THR A 310 -11.52 -22.91 11.46
N ASP A 311 -12.01 -22.45 10.28
CA ASP A 311 -11.13 -21.97 9.23
C ASP A 311 -10.33 -20.73 9.69
N LEU A 312 -11.02 -19.79 10.35
CA LEU A 312 -10.38 -18.57 10.87
C LEU A 312 -9.31 -18.89 11.91
N GLN A 313 -9.59 -19.78 12.85
CA GLN A 313 -8.62 -20.24 13.84
C GLN A 313 -7.42 -20.93 13.19
N THR A 314 -7.67 -21.79 12.20
CA THR A 314 -6.62 -22.48 11.44
C THR A 314 -5.68 -21.47 10.76
N TRP A 315 -6.24 -20.44 10.09
CA TRP A 315 -5.42 -19.42 9.40
C TRP A 315 -4.59 -18.56 10.37
N GLU A 316 -5.12 -18.28 11.56
CA GLU A 316 -4.35 -17.59 12.60
C GLU A 316 -3.18 -18.45 13.13
N GLU A 317 -3.40 -19.74 13.29
CA GLU A 317 -2.35 -20.69 13.71
C GLU A 317 -1.30 -20.88 12.62
N GLU A 318 -1.72 -20.97 11.35
CA GLU A 318 -0.81 -21.02 10.19
C GLU A 318 0.06 -19.77 10.13
N ALA A 319 -0.55 -18.58 10.26
CA ALA A 319 0.16 -17.32 10.27
C ALA A 319 1.21 -17.24 11.39
N ARG A 320 0.85 -17.66 12.61
CA ARG A 320 1.80 -17.70 13.74
C ARG A 320 2.97 -18.63 13.46
N ARG A 321 2.70 -19.84 12.96
CA ARG A 321 3.78 -20.80 12.63
C ARG A 321 4.70 -20.27 11.54
N GLU A 322 4.17 -19.64 10.49
CA GLU A 322 4.97 -19.07 9.41
C GLU A 322 5.85 -17.92 9.90
N VAL A 323 5.30 -17.00 10.68
CA VAL A 323 6.04 -15.87 11.24
C VAL A 323 7.12 -16.33 12.23
N ASP A 324 6.82 -17.28 13.11
CA ASP A 324 7.79 -17.83 14.06
C ASP A 324 8.93 -18.57 13.35
N ALA A 325 8.62 -19.31 12.28
CA ALA A 325 9.64 -19.97 11.46
C ALA A 325 10.55 -18.96 10.77
N ALA A 326 9.98 -17.92 10.15
CA ALA A 326 10.75 -16.86 9.51
C ALA A 326 11.66 -16.13 10.50
N GLN A 327 11.14 -15.81 11.70
CA GLN A 327 11.93 -15.18 12.75
C GLN A 327 13.05 -16.09 13.27
N ALA A 328 12.79 -17.39 13.45
CA ALA A 328 13.79 -18.35 13.90
C ALA A 328 14.94 -18.50 12.89
N ILE A 329 14.64 -18.44 11.59
CA ILE A 329 15.65 -18.46 10.52
C ILE A 329 16.48 -17.17 10.55
N ALA A 330 15.82 -16.02 10.38
CA ALA A 330 16.51 -14.73 10.25
C ALA A 330 17.31 -14.36 11.51
N SER A 331 16.89 -14.83 12.68
CA SER A 331 17.61 -14.58 13.94
C SER A 331 18.97 -15.25 14.03
N LYS A 332 19.22 -16.28 13.22
CA LYS A 332 20.51 -17.01 13.17
C LYS A 332 21.43 -16.50 12.06
N GLU A 333 20.91 -15.68 11.18
CA GLU A 333 21.65 -15.14 10.05
C GLU A 333 22.52 -13.95 10.47
N PRO A 334 23.74 -13.81 9.88
CA PRO A 334 24.66 -12.75 10.26
C PRO A 334 24.22 -11.38 9.74
N ALA A 335 24.60 -10.34 10.47
CA ALA A 335 24.63 -8.98 9.96
C ALA A 335 25.85 -8.79 9.03
N PRO A 336 25.84 -7.80 8.10
CA PRO A 336 27.00 -7.51 7.27
C PRO A 336 28.18 -7.02 8.13
N ASP A 337 29.40 -7.36 7.71
CA ASP A 337 30.61 -6.79 8.28
C ASP A 337 30.86 -5.42 7.62
N PRO A 338 30.73 -4.30 8.36
CA PRO A 338 30.86 -2.96 7.78
C PRO A 338 32.25 -2.68 7.21
N TYR A 339 33.28 -3.40 7.64
CA TYR A 339 34.66 -3.24 7.15
C TYR A 339 34.97 -4.06 5.89
N ARG A 340 34.16 -5.06 5.59
CA ARG A 340 34.28 -5.91 4.39
C ARG A 340 33.25 -5.60 3.32
N GLU A 341 32.24 -4.82 3.65
CA GLU A 341 31.17 -4.46 2.73
C GLU A 341 31.65 -3.44 1.71
N THR A 342 31.34 -3.65 0.44
CA THR A 342 31.81 -2.76 -0.64
C THR A 342 31.14 -1.38 -0.63
N TRP A 343 30.01 -1.25 0.03
CA TRP A 343 29.17 -0.02 0.08
C TRP A 343 28.73 0.52 -1.29
N ARG A 344 28.93 -0.22 -2.37
CA ARG A 344 28.37 0.13 -3.67
C ARG A 344 26.85 -0.04 -3.64
N ALA A 345 26.14 0.76 -4.43
CA ALA A 345 24.71 0.57 -4.62
C ALA A 345 24.41 -0.83 -5.14
N LEU A 346 23.36 -1.49 -4.64
CA LEU A 346 22.98 -2.84 -5.08
C LEU A 346 22.69 -2.90 -6.57
N SER A 347 22.06 -1.85 -7.12
CA SER A 347 21.82 -1.71 -8.56
C SER A 347 23.11 -1.70 -9.39
N THR A 348 24.21 -1.17 -8.85
CA THR A 348 25.53 -1.18 -9.53
C THR A 348 26.14 -2.57 -9.56
N HIS A 349 25.95 -3.37 -8.50
CA HIS A 349 26.39 -4.77 -8.49
C HIS A 349 25.68 -5.59 -9.57
N GLU A 350 24.35 -5.45 -9.67
CA GLU A 350 23.56 -6.15 -10.68
C GLU A 350 23.94 -5.77 -12.11
N LEU A 351 24.26 -4.51 -12.38
CA LEU A 351 24.74 -4.06 -13.69
C LEU A 351 26.10 -4.65 -14.04
N ILE A 352 26.98 -4.84 -13.07
CA ILE A 352 28.30 -5.44 -13.27
C ILE A 352 28.18 -6.94 -13.46
N GLU A 353 27.38 -7.62 -12.65
CA GLU A 353 27.15 -9.07 -12.75
C GLU A 353 26.45 -9.43 -14.07
N GLY A 354 25.53 -8.60 -14.57
CA GLY A 354 24.86 -8.80 -15.87
C GLY A 354 25.76 -8.58 -17.11
N GLN A 355 26.95 -8.01 -16.95
CA GLN A 355 27.92 -7.83 -18.06
C GLN A 355 28.87 -9.03 -18.24
N HIS A 356 28.84 -10.00 -17.34
CA HIS A 356 29.72 -11.18 -17.33
C HIS A 356 28.95 -12.50 -17.53
N GLY A 357 27.66 -12.41 -17.92
CA GLY A 357 26.82 -13.57 -18.27
C GLY A 357 26.71 -13.81 -19.77
#